data_3f13dd2baeb6f7cc31a763d965cc5982
#
_entry.id   3f13dd2baeb6f7cc31a763d965cc5982
#
_cell.length_a   1.000
_cell.length_b   1.000
_cell.length_c   1.000
_cell.angle_alpha   90.00
_cell.angle_beta   90.00
_cell.angle_gamma   90.00
#
_symmetry.space_group_name_H-M   'P 1'
#
loop_
_entity.id
_entity.type
_entity.pdbx_description
1 polymer ?
#
loop_
_entity_poly.entity_id
_entity_poly.type
_entity_poly.pdbx_seq_one_letter_code
_entity_poly.pdbx_strand_id
1 'polypeptide(L)'
;MFRILKSVFVHLFMLFLGLASWAGQQTIEPPFTADEFTLINGLRVILSQDSSLPIVSVVVAYNVGSVNEVRGKTGLAHLLENLMFQGSRNVGQMQHYSFIQKIGGTLNAITTDDKTIYYQTVPSNQLALVLWLESDRMKSLNINPSNVENTKNQLIEDIQLKKELDPYLENSWYFDSLLFAHFSYSHPVLGTIPDIGSITVKDVLAFYATYYTPNNAVLTISGNFDEQKIIQLIQKYFSTIPMGPTPPPLKLGDLPAIKNKDLTIKNAMASSPAFYLGYQLAPRDTDDHYPLSITEYALMKGRTSRMHRRLLEKDKTAISMSGGIETRKGQSVFKMFVRANNEITNERNQRTVLAEINKIKTNFITEDELRKTKNMFKKDYFKRFTTNLDKAIFLTEELMDKGSVTFWQDELDRYLAVTHYDVSRVANKYFKEDRVFIKIETK
;
A
#
# COMPACT_ATOMS: atom_id res chain seq x y z
N MET A 1 55.99 32.57 -33.00
CA MET A 1 55.53 31.17 -32.93
C MET A 1 55.00 30.77 -31.55
N PHE A 2 55.45 31.30 -30.42
CA PHE A 2 55.03 30.93 -29.08
C PHE A 2 53.68 31.55 -28.60
N ARG A 3 53.14 32.56 -29.25
CA ARG A 3 51.88 33.21 -28.88
C ARG A 3 50.65 32.52 -29.49
N ILE A 4 50.77 31.82 -30.58
CA ILE A 4 49.65 31.15 -31.27
C ILE A 4 49.31 29.80 -30.59
N LEU A 5 50.31 29.10 -30.02
CA LEU A 5 50.08 27.84 -29.31
C LEU A 5 49.30 28.01 -27.99
N LYS A 6 49.45 29.13 -27.25
CA LYS A 6 48.69 29.40 -26.02
C LYS A 6 47.21 29.66 -26.26
N SER A 7 46.86 30.29 -27.38
CA SER A 7 45.45 30.58 -27.70
C SER A 7 44.68 29.30 -28.10
N VAL A 8 45.34 28.38 -28.84
CA VAL A 8 44.71 27.12 -29.24
C VAL A 8 44.46 26.18 -28.05
N PHE A 9 45.37 26.14 -27.08
CA PHE A 9 45.20 25.30 -25.87
C PHE A 9 44.09 25.80 -24.93
N VAL A 10 43.90 27.10 -24.80
CA VAL A 10 42.82 27.69 -23.98
C VAL A 10 41.46 27.46 -24.64
N HIS A 11 41.34 27.53 -25.94
CA HIS A 11 40.10 27.27 -26.67
C HIS A 11 39.74 25.77 -26.70
N LEU A 12 40.69 24.86 -26.76
CA LEU A 12 40.44 23.41 -26.65
C LEU A 12 40.03 23.03 -25.22
N PHE A 13 40.59 23.68 -24.18
CA PHE A 13 40.23 23.42 -22.80
C PHE A 13 38.84 23.95 -22.44
N MET A 14 38.44 25.08 -23.02
CA MET A 14 37.06 25.60 -22.88
C MET A 14 36.02 24.78 -23.66
N LEU A 15 36.39 24.16 -24.79
CA LEU A 15 35.52 23.22 -25.50
C LEU A 15 35.33 21.91 -24.74
N PHE A 16 36.33 21.42 -24.00
CA PHE A 16 36.21 20.23 -23.15
C PHE A 16 35.41 20.49 -21.88
N LEU A 17 35.43 21.70 -21.31
CA LEU A 17 34.60 22.09 -20.17
C LEU A 17 33.14 22.33 -20.58
N GLY A 18 32.86 22.70 -21.82
CA GLY A 18 31.51 22.84 -22.36
C GLY A 18 30.85 21.49 -22.72
N LEU A 19 31.63 20.43 -22.96
CA LEU A 19 31.12 19.08 -23.24
C LEU A 19 30.91 18.24 -21.98
N ALA A 20 31.54 18.60 -20.87
CA ALA A 20 31.35 17.90 -19.58
C ALA A 20 30.06 18.31 -18.83
N SER A 21 29.41 19.41 -19.24
CA SER A 21 28.14 19.87 -18.65
C SER A 21 26.89 19.37 -19.40
N TRP A 22 27.05 18.53 -20.41
CA TRP A 22 25.97 17.89 -21.16
C TRP A 22 25.90 16.38 -20.93
N ALA A 23 26.32 15.90 -19.76
CA ALA A 23 25.72 14.69 -19.20
C ALA A 23 24.31 15.07 -18.73
N GLY A 24 23.43 15.31 -19.70
CA GLY A 24 22.02 15.59 -19.40
C GLY A 24 21.51 14.48 -18.50
N GLN A 25 20.98 14.84 -17.34
CA GLN A 25 20.03 14.01 -16.66
C GLN A 25 19.05 13.52 -17.74
N GLN A 26 19.16 12.26 -18.13
CA GLN A 26 18.09 11.60 -18.88
C GLN A 26 16.90 11.63 -17.96
N THR A 27 16.07 12.64 -18.09
CA THR A 27 14.72 12.62 -17.50
C THR A 27 14.07 11.39 -18.09
N ILE A 28 13.82 10.40 -17.24
CA ILE A 28 13.08 9.21 -17.64
C ILE A 28 11.67 9.73 -17.91
N GLU A 29 11.34 9.89 -19.21
CA GLU A 29 9.96 10.24 -19.56
C GLU A 29 8.99 9.20 -19.01
N PRO A 30 7.80 9.63 -18.55
CA PRO A 30 6.79 8.71 -18.08
C PRO A 30 6.50 7.66 -19.16
N PRO A 31 6.48 6.37 -18.81
CA PRO A 31 6.10 5.33 -19.76
C PRO A 31 4.61 5.41 -20.14
N PHE A 32 3.89 6.43 -19.63
CA PHE A 32 2.46 6.65 -19.88
C PHE A 32 2.10 8.13 -19.65
N THR A 33 0.96 8.55 -20.21
CA THR A 33 0.29 9.81 -19.92
C THR A 33 -0.92 9.56 -19.02
N ALA A 34 -1.27 10.55 -18.20
CA ALA A 34 -2.48 10.53 -17.38
C ALA A 34 -3.08 11.93 -17.32
N ASP A 35 -4.37 12.03 -17.66
CA ASP A 35 -5.16 13.24 -17.58
C ASP A 35 -6.06 13.17 -16.36
N GLU A 36 -6.17 14.28 -15.63
CA GLU A 36 -6.97 14.40 -14.41
C GLU A 36 -8.02 15.51 -14.58
N PHE A 37 -9.25 15.22 -14.18
CA PHE A 37 -10.31 16.21 -14.05
C PHE A 37 -11.27 15.87 -12.90
N THR A 38 -12.08 16.84 -12.50
CA THR A 38 -13.06 16.68 -11.41
C THR A 38 -14.47 16.97 -11.91
N LEU A 39 -15.42 16.10 -11.64
CA LEU A 39 -16.83 16.33 -11.90
C LEU A 39 -17.43 17.34 -10.91
N ILE A 40 -18.58 17.94 -11.28
CA ILE A 40 -19.26 18.93 -10.46
C ILE A 40 -19.64 18.43 -9.06
N ASN A 41 -19.85 17.12 -8.91
CA ASN A 41 -20.14 16.45 -7.64
C ASN A 41 -18.89 16.06 -6.83
N GLY A 42 -17.71 16.51 -7.26
CA GLY A 42 -16.45 16.29 -6.56
C GLY A 42 -15.74 14.96 -6.89
N LEU A 43 -16.29 14.10 -7.75
CA LEU A 43 -15.60 12.88 -8.19
C LEU A 43 -14.36 13.25 -9.00
N ARG A 44 -13.19 12.84 -8.54
CA ARG A 44 -11.93 12.98 -9.28
C ARG A 44 -11.77 11.83 -10.25
N VAL A 45 -11.37 12.12 -11.47
CA VAL A 45 -11.23 11.16 -12.55
C VAL A 45 -9.82 11.20 -13.11
N ILE A 46 -9.23 10.03 -13.34
CA ILE A 46 -7.94 9.87 -14.01
C ILE A 46 -8.15 9.01 -15.25
N LEU A 47 -7.66 9.48 -16.38
CA LEU A 47 -7.64 8.74 -17.64
C LEU A 47 -6.19 8.49 -18.06
N SER A 48 -5.83 7.23 -18.33
CA SER A 48 -4.52 6.87 -18.88
C SER A 48 -4.71 5.92 -20.06
N GLN A 49 -4.68 6.48 -21.26
CA GLN A 49 -4.90 5.73 -22.49
C GLN A 49 -3.71 4.83 -22.83
N ASP A 50 -4.00 3.59 -23.20
CA ASP A 50 -3.05 2.60 -23.67
C ASP A 50 -3.74 1.63 -24.64
N SER A 51 -3.49 1.84 -25.92
CA SER A 51 -4.12 1.05 -26.99
C SER A 51 -3.37 -0.23 -27.36
N SER A 52 -2.35 -0.62 -26.58
CA SER A 52 -1.50 -1.80 -26.87
C SER A 52 -2.27 -3.12 -26.81
N LEU A 53 -3.31 -3.20 -25.98
CA LEU A 53 -4.18 -4.36 -25.84
C LEU A 53 -5.65 -3.94 -25.82
N PRO A 54 -6.59 -4.77 -26.34
CA PRO A 54 -8.02 -4.45 -26.38
C PRO A 54 -8.72 -4.69 -25.03
N ILE A 55 -8.09 -4.25 -23.94
CA ILE A 55 -8.60 -4.34 -22.56
C ILE A 55 -8.54 -3.00 -21.87
N VAL A 56 -9.34 -2.83 -20.84
CA VAL A 56 -9.37 -1.65 -19.99
C VAL A 56 -9.55 -2.06 -18.54
N SER A 57 -8.81 -1.40 -17.66
CA SER A 57 -8.92 -1.51 -16.21
C SER A 57 -9.62 -0.29 -15.64
N VAL A 58 -10.59 -0.51 -14.76
CA VAL A 58 -11.33 0.52 -14.04
C VAL A 58 -11.10 0.32 -12.56
N VAL A 59 -10.71 1.39 -11.87
CA VAL A 59 -10.50 1.43 -10.42
C VAL A 59 -11.41 2.51 -9.85
N VAL A 60 -12.18 2.15 -8.82
CA VAL A 60 -12.90 3.11 -7.98
C VAL A 60 -12.39 2.95 -6.57
N ALA A 61 -11.78 4.01 -6.04
CA ALA A 61 -11.27 4.01 -4.68
C ALA A 61 -11.96 5.07 -3.83
N TYR A 62 -12.30 4.68 -2.61
CA TYR A 62 -12.86 5.57 -1.60
C TYR A 62 -11.81 5.86 -0.53
N ASN A 63 -11.72 7.12 -0.11
CA ASN A 63 -10.79 7.56 0.93
C ASN A 63 -11.34 7.18 2.31
N VAL A 64 -11.47 5.89 2.55
CA VAL A 64 -12.02 5.30 3.78
C VAL A 64 -11.49 3.88 3.94
N GLY A 65 -11.10 3.53 5.15
CA GLY A 65 -10.65 2.21 5.56
C GLY A 65 -10.90 1.98 7.04
N SER A 66 -10.22 1.00 7.64
CA SER A 66 -10.39 0.68 9.05
C SER A 66 -10.02 1.84 9.98
N VAL A 67 -9.16 2.77 9.55
CA VAL A 67 -8.79 3.99 10.29
C VAL A 67 -10.00 4.85 10.68
N ASN A 68 -11.08 4.77 9.90
CA ASN A 68 -12.32 5.53 10.10
C ASN A 68 -13.33 4.83 11.02
N GLU A 69 -12.98 3.66 11.52
CA GLU A 69 -13.84 2.88 12.43
C GLU A 69 -13.76 3.40 13.87
N VAL A 70 -14.80 3.10 14.64
CA VAL A 70 -14.87 3.45 16.05
C VAL A 70 -14.76 2.20 16.93
N ARG A 71 -14.35 2.38 18.19
CA ARG A 71 -14.26 1.29 19.17
C ARG A 71 -15.59 0.55 19.28
N GLY A 72 -15.53 -0.77 19.28
CA GLY A 72 -16.70 -1.64 19.33
C GLY A 72 -17.39 -1.87 17.99
N LYS A 73 -16.83 -1.33 16.87
CA LYS A 73 -17.36 -1.46 15.51
C LYS A 73 -16.26 -1.73 14.49
N THR A 74 -15.18 -2.40 14.91
CA THR A 74 -14.09 -2.75 13.99
C THR A 74 -14.55 -3.79 12.97
N GLY A 75 -14.01 -3.72 11.75
CA GLY A 75 -14.42 -4.53 10.61
C GLY A 75 -15.57 -3.95 9.78
N LEU A 76 -16.07 -2.75 10.11
CA LEU A 76 -17.17 -2.11 9.39
C LEU A 76 -16.79 -1.74 7.96
N ALA A 77 -15.56 -1.27 7.73
CA ALA A 77 -15.05 -0.95 6.39
C ALA A 77 -14.97 -2.21 5.51
N HIS A 78 -14.45 -3.30 6.04
CA HIS A 78 -14.37 -4.58 5.35
C HIS A 78 -15.76 -5.24 5.14
N LEU A 79 -16.67 -5.07 6.12
CA LEU A 79 -18.06 -5.49 5.96
C LEU A 79 -18.72 -4.75 4.79
N LEU A 80 -18.53 -3.43 4.69
CA LEU A 80 -19.11 -2.64 3.61
C LEU A 80 -18.47 -2.97 2.25
N GLU A 81 -17.16 -3.25 2.20
CA GLU A 81 -16.51 -3.77 0.98
C GLU A 81 -17.28 -4.97 0.41
N ASN A 82 -17.59 -5.95 1.25
CA ASN A 82 -18.32 -7.16 0.84
C ASN A 82 -19.78 -6.85 0.49
N LEU A 83 -20.45 -5.95 1.19
CA LEU A 83 -21.80 -5.51 0.90
C LEU A 83 -21.93 -4.83 -0.46
N MET A 84 -20.87 -4.21 -0.99
CA MET A 84 -20.86 -3.60 -2.33
C MET A 84 -21.08 -4.60 -3.47
N PHE A 85 -21.00 -5.90 -3.21
CA PHE A 85 -21.32 -6.98 -4.16
C PHE A 85 -22.67 -7.63 -3.88
N GLN A 86 -23.38 -7.25 -2.81
CA GLN A 86 -24.66 -7.83 -2.42
C GLN A 86 -25.87 -7.19 -3.15
N GLY A 87 -25.57 -6.32 -4.13
CA GLY A 87 -26.58 -5.71 -5.00
C GLY A 87 -26.77 -4.22 -4.77
N SER A 88 -27.42 -3.60 -5.73
CA SER A 88 -27.78 -2.19 -5.77
C SER A 88 -29.19 -2.01 -6.31
N ARG A 89 -29.62 -0.79 -6.59
CA ARG A 89 -31.00 -0.54 -7.05
C ARG A 89 -31.39 -1.35 -8.30
N ASN A 90 -30.48 -1.45 -9.27
CA ASN A 90 -30.74 -2.06 -10.57
C ASN A 90 -29.99 -3.38 -10.78
N VAL A 91 -29.17 -3.78 -9.82
CA VAL A 91 -28.28 -4.96 -9.88
C VAL A 91 -28.58 -5.85 -8.67
N GLY A 92 -28.98 -7.09 -8.92
CA GLY A 92 -29.27 -8.04 -7.86
C GLY A 92 -28.01 -8.57 -7.16
N GLN A 93 -28.23 -9.32 -6.10
CA GLN A 93 -27.17 -9.94 -5.31
C GLN A 93 -26.20 -10.74 -6.19
N MET A 94 -24.88 -10.49 -6.06
CA MET A 94 -23.79 -11.12 -6.83
C MET A 94 -23.88 -10.95 -8.35
N GLN A 95 -24.87 -10.21 -8.88
CA GLN A 95 -25.00 -10.01 -10.33
C GLN A 95 -23.85 -9.15 -10.89
N HIS A 96 -23.34 -8.19 -10.15
CA HIS A 96 -22.17 -7.43 -10.57
C HIS A 96 -21.01 -8.38 -10.91
N TYR A 97 -20.69 -9.29 -10.00
CA TYR A 97 -19.67 -10.32 -10.21
C TYR A 97 -19.97 -11.19 -11.44
N SER A 98 -21.22 -11.67 -11.54
CA SER A 98 -21.67 -12.50 -12.67
C SER A 98 -21.57 -11.77 -14.02
N PHE A 99 -21.92 -10.49 -14.10
CA PHE A 99 -21.81 -9.71 -15.34
C PHE A 99 -20.36 -9.61 -15.80
N ILE A 100 -19.45 -9.27 -14.89
CA ILE A 100 -18.02 -9.14 -15.23
C ILE A 100 -17.42 -10.48 -15.67
N GLN A 101 -17.73 -11.57 -15.00
CA GLN A 101 -17.24 -12.89 -15.40
C GLN A 101 -17.79 -13.33 -16.76
N LYS A 102 -19.08 -13.10 -17.05
CA LYS A 102 -19.70 -13.47 -18.33
C LYS A 102 -19.09 -12.79 -19.55
N ILE A 103 -18.54 -11.59 -19.37
CA ILE A 103 -17.85 -10.86 -20.44
C ILE A 103 -16.35 -11.15 -20.51
N GLY A 104 -15.85 -12.13 -19.74
CA GLY A 104 -14.43 -12.50 -19.69
C GLY A 104 -13.58 -11.54 -18.89
N GLY A 105 -14.18 -10.72 -18.02
CA GLY A 105 -13.46 -9.81 -17.12
C GLY A 105 -13.08 -10.46 -15.80
N THR A 106 -12.25 -9.73 -15.06
CA THR A 106 -11.88 -10.02 -13.67
C THR A 106 -12.21 -8.84 -12.79
N LEU A 107 -12.57 -9.09 -11.53
CA LEU A 107 -12.81 -8.04 -10.54
C LEU A 107 -12.36 -8.49 -9.16
N ASN A 108 -12.03 -7.52 -8.32
CA ASN A 108 -11.77 -7.73 -6.91
C ASN A 108 -11.92 -6.41 -6.14
N ALA A 109 -11.81 -6.48 -4.81
CA ALA A 109 -11.74 -5.32 -3.95
C ALA A 109 -10.70 -5.57 -2.85
N ILE A 110 -10.24 -4.50 -2.22
CA ILE A 110 -9.36 -4.55 -1.07
C ILE A 110 -9.65 -3.37 -0.14
N THR A 111 -9.85 -3.67 1.12
CA THR A 111 -9.86 -2.69 2.20
C THR A 111 -8.52 -2.71 2.91
N THR A 112 -7.95 -1.53 3.08
CA THR A 112 -6.75 -1.28 3.88
C THR A 112 -7.12 -0.42 5.09
N ASP A 113 -6.12 0.00 5.86
CA ASP A 113 -6.37 0.95 6.95
C ASP A 113 -6.91 2.29 6.42
N ASP A 114 -6.38 2.80 5.30
CA ASP A 114 -6.65 4.18 4.85
C ASP A 114 -7.61 4.28 3.66
N LYS A 115 -7.83 3.22 2.90
CA LYS A 115 -8.61 3.25 1.66
C LYS A 115 -9.27 1.91 1.34
N THR A 116 -10.40 1.98 0.60
CA THR A 116 -11.07 0.81 0.02
C THR A 116 -11.09 0.97 -1.50
N ILE A 117 -10.54 -0.01 -2.21
CA ILE A 117 -10.32 0.03 -3.66
C ILE A 117 -11.09 -1.11 -4.30
N TYR A 118 -11.91 -0.78 -5.30
CA TYR A 118 -12.61 -1.73 -6.17
C TYR A 118 -11.98 -1.65 -7.55
N TYR A 119 -11.66 -2.78 -8.14
CA TYR A 119 -11.03 -2.79 -9.44
C TYR A 119 -11.50 -3.94 -10.32
N GLN A 120 -11.52 -3.71 -11.61
CA GLN A 120 -11.90 -4.69 -12.62
C GLN A 120 -11.17 -4.42 -13.93
N THR A 121 -10.86 -5.52 -14.64
CA THR A 121 -10.28 -5.48 -15.99
C THR A 121 -11.20 -6.24 -16.92
N VAL A 122 -11.58 -5.60 -18.03
CA VAL A 122 -12.56 -6.12 -18.99
C VAL A 122 -12.10 -5.85 -20.42
N PRO A 123 -12.66 -6.55 -21.44
CA PRO A 123 -12.53 -6.13 -22.83
C PRO A 123 -13.02 -4.69 -23.03
N SER A 124 -12.32 -3.90 -23.85
CA SER A 124 -12.55 -2.45 -24.02
C SER A 124 -13.98 -2.11 -24.45
N ASN A 125 -14.61 -2.96 -25.24
CA ASN A 125 -15.99 -2.78 -25.69
C ASN A 125 -17.04 -2.95 -24.58
N GLN A 126 -16.64 -3.38 -23.40
CA GLN A 126 -17.51 -3.57 -22.22
C GLN A 126 -17.38 -2.44 -21.18
N LEU A 127 -16.57 -1.42 -21.45
CA LEU A 127 -16.31 -0.32 -20.51
C LEU A 127 -17.59 0.40 -20.05
N ALA A 128 -18.56 0.58 -20.94
CA ALA A 128 -19.84 1.22 -20.60
C ALA A 128 -20.63 0.42 -19.54
N LEU A 129 -20.58 -0.92 -19.58
CA LEU A 129 -21.21 -1.78 -18.59
C LEU A 129 -20.53 -1.58 -17.22
N VAL A 130 -19.21 -1.57 -17.19
CA VAL A 130 -18.44 -1.38 -15.95
C VAL A 130 -18.77 -0.04 -15.30
N LEU A 131 -18.77 1.05 -16.07
CA LEU A 131 -19.08 2.38 -15.54
C LEU A 131 -20.52 2.46 -15.01
N TRP A 132 -21.45 1.81 -15.68
CA TRP A 132 -22.83 1.73 -15.20
C TRP A 132 -22.92 0.97 -13.89
N LEU A 133 -22.28 -0.19 -13.76
CA LEU A 133 -22.25 -0.99 -12.53
C LEU A 133 -21.64 -0.22 -11.35
N GLU A 134 -20.51 0.45 -11.58
CA GLU A 134 -19.86 1.26 -10.56
C GLU A 134 -20.71 2.44 -10.10
N SER A 135 -21.32 3.14 -11.05
CA SER A 135 -22.20 4.26 -10.74
C SER A 135 -23.47 3.84 -10.00
N ASP A 136 -24.04 2.67 -10.33
CA ASP A 136 -25.26 2.16 -9.70
C ASP A 136 -25.02 1.83 -8.22
N ARG A 137 -23.93 1.11 -7.89
CA ARG A 137 -23.59 0.81 -6.49
C ARG A 137 -23.11 2.01 -5.70
N MET A 138 -22.47 3.01 -6.33
CA MET A 138 -22.12 4.28 -5.68
C MET A 138 -23.36 5.09 -5.33
N LYS A 139 -24.38 5.06 -6.20
CA LYS A 139 -25.60 5.84 -6.04
C LYS A 139 -26.58 5.22 -5.05
N SER A 140 -26.66 3.90 -4.97
CA SER A 140 -27.80 3.23 -4.34
C SER A 140 -27.51 1.77 -4.03
N LEU A 141 -26.75 1.54 -2.97
CA LEU A 141 -26.44 0.20 -2.48
C LEU A 141 -27.67 -0.42 -1.78
N ASN A 142 -27.91 -1.70 -2.00
CA ASN A 142 -28.98 -2.44 -1.34
C ASN A 142 -28.54 -2.93 0.05
N ILE A 143 -28.64 -2.03 1.05
CA ILE A 143 -28.34 -2.35 2.45
C ILE A 143 -29.66 -2.66 3.16
N ASN A 144 -29.83 -3.91 3.61
CA ASN A 144 -31.00 -4.37 4.35
C ASN A 144 -30.59 -5.36 5.46
N PRO A 145 -31.49 -5.64 6.45
CA PRO A 145 -31.15 -6.51 7.58
C PRO A 145 -30.62 -7.88 7.17
N SER A 146 -31.20 -8.48 6.12
CA SER A 146 -30.82 -9.83 5.69
C SER A 146 -29.42 -9.88 5.09
N ASN A 147 -29.08 -8.97 4.16
CA ASN A 147 -27.74 -9.00 3.54
C ASN A 147 -26.63 -8.54 4.52
N VAL A 148 -26.93 -7.62 5.41
CA VAL A 148 -25.98 -7.24 6.48
C VAL A 148 -25.69 -8.43 7.39
N GLU A 149 -26.70 -9.14 7.89
CA GLU A 149 -26.51 -10.28 8.78
C GLU A 149 -25.80 -11.44 8.09
N ASN A 150 -26.20 -11.77 6.84
CA ASN A 150 -25.52 -12.81 6.08
C ASN A 150 -24.04 -12.49 5.84
N THR A 151 -23.71 -11.24 5.48
CA THR A 151 -22.32 -10.83 5.27
C THR A 151 -21.52 -10.84 6.57
N LYS A 152 -22.09 -10.43 7.71
CA LYS A 152 -21.45 -10.55 9.03
C LYS A 152 -21.09 -12.00 9.34
N ASN A 153 -22.03 -12.92 9.15
CA ASN A 153 -21.80 -14.35 9.40
C ASN A 153 -20.68 -14.90 8.53
N GLN A 154 -20.67 -14.57 7.23
CA GLN A 154 -19.59 -14.96 6.31
C GLN A 154 -18.22 -14.43 6.76
N LEU A 155 -18.13 -13.16 7.20
CA LEU A 155 -16.87 -12.60 7.68
C LEU A 155 -16.41 -13.22 8.99
N ILE A 156 -17.32 -13.56 9.89
CA ILE A 156 -16.99 -14.26 11.15
C ILE A 156 -16.43 -15.65 10.85
N GLU A 157 -17.07 -16.40 9.95
CA GLU A 157 -16.60 -17.72 9.50
C GLU A 157 -15.21 -17.62 8.83
N ASP A 158 -15.00 -16.60 7.98
CA ASP A 158 -13.70 -16.36 7.33
C ASP A 158 -12.59 -16.04 8.34
N ILE A 159 -12.88 -15.23 9.36
CA ILE A 159 -11.93 -14.95 10.45
C ILE A 159 -11.61 -16.20 11.24
N GLN A 160 -12.60 -17.05 11.55
CA GLN A 160 -12.40 -18.31 12.27
C GLN A 160 -11.50 -19.25 11.47
N LEU A 161 -11.80 -19.41 10.17
CA LEU A 161 -10.99 -20.22 9.26
C LEU A 161 -9.55 -19.69 9.16
N LYS A 162 -9.36 -18.38 9.04
CA LYS A 162 -8.02 -17.77 9.00
C LYS A 162 -7.23 -18.02 10.28
N LYS A 163 -7.88 -17.99 11.45
CA LYS A 163 -7.23 -18.32 12.73
C LYS A 163 -6.81 -19.78 12.82
N GLU A 164 -7.60 -20.70 12.26
CA GLU A 164 -7.25 -22.12 12.19
C GLU A 164 -6.07 -22.38 11.24
N LEU A 165 -6.03 -21.68 10.10
CA LEU A 165 -4.99 -21.85 9.08
C LEU A 165 -3.68 -21.13 9.41
N ASP A 166 -3.75 -20.01 10.12
CA ASP A 166 -2.55 -19.26 10.55
C ASP A 166 -2.50 -19.11 12.07
N PRO A 167 -1.74 -19.99 12.75
CA PRO A 167 -1.61 -19.95 14.21
C PRO A 167 -0.93 -18.69 14.75
N TYR A 168 -0.31 -17.87 13.89
CA TYR A 168 0.33 -16.61 14.29
C TYR A 168 -0.56 -15.38 14.09
N LEU A 169 -1.73 -15.51 13.50
CA LEU A 169 -2.60 -14.38 13.12
C LEU A 169 -2.96 -13.50 14.33
N GLU A 170 -3.42 -14.09 15.43
CA GLU A 170 -3.76 -13.33 16.63
C GLU A 170 -2.54 -12.67 17.27
N ASN A 171 -1.37 -13.32 17.19
CA ASN A 171 -0.12 -12.72 17.65
C ASN A 171 0.27 -11.51 16.78
N SER A 172 0.01 -11.53 15.46
CA SER A 172 0.26 -10.39 14.59
C SER A 172 -0.67 -9.22 14.92
N TRP A 173 -1.94 -9.46 15.19
CA TRP A 173 -2.89 -8.40 15.61
C TRP A 173 -2.50 -7.79 16.96
N TYR A 174 -2.09 -8.65 17.91
CA TYR A 174 -1.59 -8.17 19.19
C TYR A 174 -0.31 -7.35 19.03
N PHE A 175 0.62 -7.80 18.17
CA PHE A 175 1.82 -7.05 17.84
C PHE A 175 1.50 -5.67 17.25
N ASP A 176 0.57 -5.59 16.29
CA ASP A 176 0.13 -4.33 15.70
C ASP A 176 -0.51 -3.40 16.75
N SER A 177 -1.31 -3.96 17.66
CA SER A 177 -1.91 -3.17 18.75
C SER A 177 -0.90 -2.54 19.72
N LEU A 178 0.32 -3.09 19.79
CA LEU A 178 1.42 -2.55 20.58
C LEU A 178 2.29 -1.57 19.79
N LEU A 179 2.39 -1.77 18.48
CA LEU A 179 3.24 -0.99 17.59
C LEU A 179 2.59 0.32 17.18
N PHE A 180 1.27 0.33 17.00
CA PHE A 180 0.51 1.52 16.68
C PHE A 180 -0.08 2.14 17.94
N ALA A 181 0.30 3.39 18.20
CA ALA A 181 -0.12 4.10 19.41
C ALA A 181 -1.58 4.56 19.37
N HIS A 182 -2.15 4.75 18.17
CA HIS A 182 -3.51 5.23 17.99
C HIS A 182 -4.47 4.08 17.65
N PHE A 183 -5.66 4.09 18.29
CA PHE A 183 -6.69 3.07 18.07
C PHE A 183 -6.98 2.83 16.59
N SER A 184 -7.05 3.88 15.79
CA SER A 184 -7.38 3.78 14.36
C SER A 184 -6.48 2.85 13.56
N TYR A 185 -5.24 2.61 14.01
CA TYR A 185 -4.30 1.69 13.37
C TYR A 185 -3.94 0.46 14.21
N SER A 186 -4.48 0.35 15.44
CA SER A 186 -4.11 -0.69 16.39
C SER A 186 -5.08 -1.88 16.40
N HIS A 187 -6.02 -1.94 15.47
CA HIS A 187 -6.95 -3.06 15.30
C HIS A 187 -6.85 -3.64 13.88
N PRO A 188 -7.18 -4.92 13.69
CA PRO A 188 -7.13 -5.54 12.37
C PRO A 188 -8.19 -4.95 11.42
N VAL A 189 -7.83 -4.78 10.15
CA VAL A 189 -8.77 -4.37 9.09
C VAL A 189 -9.97 -5.33 8.99
N LEU A 190 -9.76 -6.61 9.25
CA LEU A 190 -10.83 -7.61 9.30
C LEU A 190 -11.82 -7.37 10.44
N GLY A 191 -11.47 -6.56 11.43
CA GLY A 191 -12.21 -6.40 12.66
C GLY A 191 -12.04 -7.56 13.63
N THR A 192 -12.78 -7.47 14.75
CA THR A 192 -12.89 -8.56 15.72
C THR A 192 -14.28 -9.21 15.67
N ILE A 193 -14.38 -10.50 15.97
CA ILE A 193 -15.66 -11.22 15.94
C ILE A 193 -16.73 -10.53 16.82
N PRO A 194 -16.42 -10.09 18.07
CA PRO A 194 -17.40 -9.36 18.88
C PRO A 194 -17.84 -8.04 18.25
N ASP A 195 -16.92 -7.28 17.66
CA ASP A 195 -17.25 -5.99 17.05
C ASP A 195 -18.12 -6.17 15.82
N ILE A 196 -17.77 -7.11 14.91
CA ILE A 196 -18.58 -7.44 13.72
C ILE A 196 -19.99 -7.88 14.15
N GLY A 197 -20.09 -8.73 15.16
CA GLY A 197 -21.39 -9.14 15.72
C GLY A 197 -22.24 -7.98 16.19
N SER A 198 -21.61 -6.92 16.71
CA SER A 198 -22.29 -5.73 17.24
C SER A 198 -22.72 -4.71 16.16
N ILE A 199 -22.21 -4.80 14.92
CA ILE A 199 -22.53 -3.86 13.82
C ILE A 199 -24.01 -3.99 13.46
N THR A 200 -24.69 -2.84 13.40
CA THR A 200 -26.12 -2.74 13.03
C THR A 200 -26.28 -2.22 11.60
N VAL A 201 -27.44 -2.44 11.01
CA VAL A 201 -27.81 -1.85 9.70
C VAL A 201 -27.66 -0.33 9.71
N LYS A 202 -27.99 0.32 10.85
CA LYS A 202 -27.83 1.77 11.00
C LYS A 202 -26.37 2.20 10.92
N ASP A 203 -25.45 1.44 11.52
CA ASP A 203 -24.01 1.72 11.45
C ASP A 203 -23.52 1.63 10.01
N VAL A 204 -23.91 0.60 9.27
CA VAL A 204 -23.57 0.38 7.87
C VAL A 204 -24.10 1.51 6.98
N LEU A 205 -25.38 1.88 7.14
CA LEU A 205 -25.99 2.97 6.38
C LEU A 205 -25.31 4.32 6.65
N ALA A 206 -25.00 4.61 7.92
CA ALA A 206 -24.31 5.85 8.29
C ALA A 206 -22.88 5.90 7.69
N PHE A 207 -22.15 4.79 7.72
CA PHE A 207 -20.80 4.69 7.16
C PHE A 207 -20.82 4.83 5.64
N TYR A 208 -21.74 4.15 4.95
CA TYR A 208 -21.93 4.27 3.50
C TYR A 208 -22.27 5.72 3.10
N ALA A 209 -23.25 6.34 3.75
CA ALA A 209 -23.66 7.71 3.45
C ALA A 209 -22.57 8.75 3.69
N THR A 210 -21.66 8.49 4.65
CA THR A 210 -20.57 9.41 4.96
C THR A 210 -19.38 9.30 4.02
N TYR A 211 -19.01 8.07 3.64
CA TYR A 211 -17.72 7.84 3.01
C TYR A 211 -17.80 7.36 1.56
N TYR A 212 -18.91 6.72 1.13
CA TYR A 212 -19.04 6.14 -0.21
C TYR A 212 -19.75 7.10 -1.16
N THR A 213 -19.16 8.28 -1.30
CA THR A 213 -19.72 9.42 -2.05
C THR A 213 -18.74 9.91 -3.10
N PRO A 214 -19.22 10.55 -4.20
CA PRO A 214 -18.35 11.01 -5.29
C PRO A 214 -17.19 11.89 -4.82
N ASN A 215 -17.45 12.84 -3.94
CA ASN A 215 -16.44 13.79 -3.44
C ASN A 215 -15.41 13.17 -2.48
N ASN A 216 -15.57 11.89 -2.12
CA ASN A 216 -14.60 11.09 -1.35
C ASN A 216 -14.01 9.95 -2.19
N ALA A 217 -14.21 9.96 -3.51
CA ALA A 217 -13.82 8.89 -4.42
C ALA A 217 -12.90 9.37 -5.54
N VAL A 218 -12.12 8.42 -6.07
CA VAL A 218 -11.34 8.56 -7.29
C VAL A 218 -11.76 7.46 -8.26
N LEU A 219 -12.06 7.83 -9.50
CA LEU A 219 -12.30 6.92 -10.61
C LEU A 219 -11.08 6.96 -11.53
N THR A 220 -10.39 5.85 -11.70
CA THR A 220 -9.26 5.74 -12.63
C THR A 220 -9.56 4.73 -13.72
N ILE A 221 -9.30 5.10 -14.98
CA ILE A 221 -9.48 4.26 -16.15
C ILE A 221 -8.15 4.20 -16.90
N SER A 222 -7.62 2.99 -17.08
CA SER A 222 -6.39 2.77 -17.81
C SER A 222 -6.54 1.66 -18.84
N GLY A 223 -6.13 1.91 -20.07
CA GLY A 223 -6.20 0.95 -21.16
C GLY A 223 -6.75 1.50 -22.47
N ASN A 224 -7.34 0.64 -23.28
CA ASN A 224 -7.85 1.02 -24.61
C ASN A 224 -9.26 1.59 -24.52
N PHE A 225 -9.41 2.88 -24.77
CA PHE A 225 -10.69 3.59 -24.86
C PHE A 225 -10.60 4.82 -25.77
N ASP A 226 -11.74 5.28 -26.23
CA ASP A 226 -11.89 6.57 -26.91
C ASP A 226 -12.16 7.65 -25.86
N GLU A 227 -11.28 8.63 -25.75
CA GLU A 227 -11.31 9.64 -24.69
C GLU A 227 -12.60 10.48 -24.73
N GLN A 228 -13.05 10.92 -25.89
CA GLN A 228 -14.27 11.72 -25.99
C GLN A 228 -15.52 10.94 -25.58
N LYS A 229 -15.60 9.68 -26.00
CA LYS A 229 -16.72 8.81 -25.63
C LYS A 229 -16.72 8.47 -24.15
N ILE A 230 -15.53 8.23 -23.57
CA ILE A 230 -15.45 7.87 -22.16
C ILE A 230 -15.84 9.03 -21.24
N ILE A 231 -15.44 10.25 -21.56
CA ILE A 231 -15.86 11.47 -20.83
C ILE A 231 -17.38 11.62 -20.84
N GLN A 232 -18.02 11.40 -21.98
CA GLN A 232 -19.48 11.47 -22.08
C GLN A 232 -20.15 10.37 -21.22
N LEU A 233 -19.63 9.14 -21.22
CA LEU A 233 -20.14 8.05 -20.38
C LEU A 233 -19.97 8.33 -18.90
N ILE A 234 -18.81 8.85 -18.50
CA ILE A 234 -18.53 9.24 -17.10
C ILE A 234 -19.53 10.33 -16.67
N GLN A 235 -19.70 11.37 -17.47
CA GLN A 235 -20.67 12.43 -17.19
C GLN A 235 -22.09 11.86 -17.08
N LYS A 236 -22.51 11.01 -18.02
CA LYS A 236 -23.84 10.40 -18.05
C LYS A 236 -24.12 9.59 -16.77
N TYR A 237 -23.19 8.78 -16.33
CA TYR A 237 -23.44 7.85 -15.22
C TYR A 237 -23.17 8.46 -13.86
N PHE A 238 -22.12 9.27 -13.71
CA PHE A 238 -21.66 9.74 -12.40
C PHE A 238 -22.12 11.14 -12.03
N SER A 239 -22.33 12.08 -13.00
CA SER A 239 -22.67 13.47 -12.66
C SER A 239 -24.01 13.64 -11.92
N THR A 240 -24.93 12.66 -12.08
CA THR A 240 -26.23 12.70 -11.41
C THR A 240 -26.20 12.17 -9.96
N ILE A 241 -25.09 11.60 -9.53
CA ILE A 241 -24.92 11.15 -8.15
C ILE A 241 -24.67 12.38 -7.29
N PRO A 242 -25.45 12.63 -6.22
CA PRO A 242 -25.28 13.80 -5.40
C PRO A 242 -23.95 13.77 -4.63
N MET A 243 -23.35 14.93 -4.43
CA MET A 243 -22.23 15.09 -3.51
C MET A 243 -22.67 14.69 -2.09
N GLY A 244 -21.82 13.95 -1.40
CA GLY A 244 -22.04 13.59 -0.01
C GLY A 244 -21.52 14.65 0.98
N PRO A 245 -21.69 14.42 2.28
CA PRO A 245 -21.06 15.25 3.30
C PRO A 245 -19.53 15.18 3.19
N THR A 246 -18.83 16.22 3.61
CA THR A 246 -17.38 16.15 3.79
C THR A 246 -17.08 15.16 4.90
N PRO A 247 -16.31 14.10 4.66
CA PRO A 247 -15.94 13.16 5.71
C PRO A 247 -15.24 13.87 6.87
N PRO A 248 -15.47 13.44 8.12
CA PRO A 248 -14.79 14.03 9.27
C PRO A 248 -13.26 13.87 9.11
N PRO A 249 -12.48 14.90 9.47
CA PRO A 249 -11.03 14.82 9.38
C PRO A 249 -10.49 13.74 10.33
N LEU A 250 -9.52 12.99 9.84
CA LEU A 250 -8.83 11.98 10.63
C LEU A 250 -8.00 12.66 11.72
N LYS A 251 -8.34 12.39 12.98
CA LYS A 251 -7.67 12.97 14.16
C LYS A 251 -6.70 11.94 14.73
N LEU A 252 -5.48 11.90 14.24
CA LEU A 252 -4.44 10.99 14.74
C LEU A 252 -3.69 11.56 15.94
N GLY A 253 -3.72 12.89 16.14
CA GLY A 253 -2.98 13.56 17.21
C GLY A 253 -1.47 13.37 17.11
N ASP A 254 -0.75 13.81 18.14
CA ASP A 254 0.66 13.47 18.32
C ASP A 254 0.75 12.00 18.73
N LEU A 255 1.35 11.18 17.88
CA LEU A 255 1.51 9.76 18.16
C LEU A 255 2.58 9.58 19.25
N PRO A 256 2.24 9.02 20.42
CA PRO A 256 3.22 8.78 21.44
C PRO A 256 4.27 7.79 20.93
N ALA A 257 5.54 8.06 21.26
CA ALA A 257 6.60 7.11 21.00
C ALA A 257 6.32 5.78 21.72
N ILE A 258 6.53 4.67 21.04
CA ILE A 258 6.51 3.37 21.71
C ILE A 258 7.69 3.32 22.69
N LYS A 259 7.42 2.76 23.88
CA LYS A 259 8.49 2.37 24.79
C LYS A 259 8.95 0.96 24.43
N ASN A 260 10.19 0.65 24.79
CA ASN A 260 10.71 -0.71 24.63
C ASN A 260 9.74 -1.75 25.25
N LYS A 261 9.31 -2.71 24.45
CA LYS A 261 8.42 -3.83 24.86
C LYS A 261 9.01 -5.13 24.35
N ASP A 262 9.64 -5.87 25.26
CA ASP A 262 10.10 -7.23 25.00
C ASP A 262 9.16 -8.21 25.71
N LEU A 263 8.40 -8.98 24.95
CA LEU A 263 7.38 -9.88 25.45
C LEU A 263 7.64 -11.32 24.97
N THR A 264 7.23 -12.29 25.78
CA THR A 264 7.18 -13.70 25.38
C THR A 264 5.76 -14.20 25.48
N ILE A 265 5.28 -14.83 24.40
CA ILE A 265 3.95 -15.41 24.31
C ILE A 265 4.11 -16.92 24.06
N LYS A 266 3.41 -17.73 24.84
CA LYS A 266 3.27 -19.16 24.59
C LYS A 266 2.10 -19.37 23.64
N ASN A 267 2.35 -20.02 22.51
CA ASN A 267 1.32 -20.36 21.53
C ASN A 267 1.40 -21.85 21.21
N ALA A 268 0.53 -22.64 21.84
CA ALA A 268 0.49 -24.08 21.65
C ALA A 268 0.07 -24.53 20.25
N MET A 269 -0.58 -23.66 19.48
CA MET A 269 -0.96 -23.92 18.09
C MET A 269 0.17 -23.63 17.10
N ALA A 270 1.17 -22.85 17.48
CA ALA A 270 2.31 -22.52 16.64
C ALA A 270 3.13 -23.76 16.29
N SER A 271 3.32 -24.01 15.00
CA SER A 271 4.08 -25.17 14.49
C SER A 271 5.59 -25.02 14.66
N SER A 272 6.08 -23.83 14.93
CA SER A 272 7.49 -23.50 15.15
C SER A 272 7.64 -22.22 15.96
N PRO A 273 8.73 -22.05 16.72
CA PRO A 273 8.97 -20.79 17.40
C PRO A 273 9.21 -19.67 16.41
N ALA A 274 8.81 -18.46 16.81
CA ALA A 274 8.89 -17.29 15.96
C ALA A 274 9.15 -16.01 16.76
N PHE A 275 9.37 -14.90 16.09
CA PHE A 275 9.32 -13.58 16.72
C PHE A 275 8.82 -12.51 15.77
N TYR A 276 8.23 -11.49 16.35
CA TYR A 276 7.94 -10.20 15.73
C TYR A 276 8.89 -9.14 16.24
N LEU A 277 9.32 -8.26 15.36
CA LEU A 277 10.13 -7.08 15.67
C LEU A 277 9.54 -5.88 14.94
N GLY A 278 9.32 -4.78 15.64
CA GLY A 278 8.76 -3.57 15.03
C GLY A 278 9.35 -2.29 15.56
N TYR A 279 9.46 -1.30 14.66
CA TYR A 279 9.92 0.06 14.95
C TYR A 279 8.93 1.07 14.37
N GLN A 280 8.69 2.16 15.10
CA GLN A 280 8.00 3.31 14.55
C GLN A 280 8.95 4.08 13.63
N LEU A 281 8.42 4.52 12.49
CA LEU A 281 9.16 5.27 11.48
C LEU A 281 8.49 6.62 11.22
N ALA A 282 9.18 7.47 10.44
CA ALA A 282 8.62 8.70 9.92
C ALA A 282 7.38 8.44 9.05
N PRO A 283 6.40 9.36 9.04
CA PRO A 283 5.34 9.36 8.04
C PRO A 283 5.89 9.40 6.60
N ARG A 284 5.07 8.92 5.64
CA ARG A 284 5.46 8.83 4.22
C ARG A 284 5.77 10.18 3.57
N ASP A 285 5.19 11.25 4.05
CA ASP A 285 5.36 12.62 3.53
C ASP A 285 6.64 13.34 3.98
N THR A 286 7.54 12.64 4.68
CA THR A 286 8.81 13.18 5.16
C THR A 286 9.99 12.76 4.28
N ASP A 287 11.06 13.57 4.27
CA ASP A 287 12.30 13.25 3.53
C ASP A 287 12.99 11.97 4.02
N ASP A 288 12.76 11.57 5.26
CA ASP A 288 13.30 10.33 5.82
C ASP A 288 12.67 9.07 5.22
N HIS A 289 11.48 9.18 4.60
CA HIS A 289 10.82 8.05 3.95
C HIS A 289 11.68 7.42 2.85
N TYR A 290 12.35 8.23 2.03
CA TYR A 290 13.17 7.74 0.90
C TYR A 290 14.35 6.88 1.35
N PRO A 291 15.22 7.35 2.25
CA PRO A 291 16.31 6.50 2.74
C PRO A 291 15.82 5.33 3.61
N LEU A 292 14.69 5.44 4.31
CA LEU A 292 14.09 4.30 5.02
C LEU A 292 13.67 3.19 4.06
N SER A 293 13.05 3.53 2.93
CA SER A 293 12.67 2.55 1.90
C SER A 293 13.90 1.85 1.30
N ILE A 294 14.97 2.59 1.00
CA ILE A 294 16.22 1.96 0.53
C ILE A 294 16.85 1.09 1.63
N THR A 295 16.76 1.50 2.89
CA THR A 295 17.22 0.69 4.03
C THR A 295 16.43 -0.61 4.17
N GLU A 296 15.11 -0.57 3.97
CA GLU A 296 14.26 -1.77 3.92
C GLU A 296 14.73 -2.75 2.84
N TYR A 297 15.00 -2.24 1.63
CA TYR A 297 15.48 -3.09 0.53
C TYR A 297 16.82 -3.74 0.86
N ALA A 298 17.75 -3.01 1.44
CA ALA A 298 19.03 -3.57 1.88
C ALA A 298 18.86 -4.66 2.95
N LEU A 299 17.94 -4.44 3.90
CA LEU A 299 17.73 -5.37 5.03
C LEU A 299 16.87 -6.58 4.63
N MET A 300 15.75 -6.38 3.90
CA MET A 300 14.68 -7.37 3.81
C MET A 300 14.30 -7.81 2.39
N LYS A 301 14.38 -6.93 1.37
CA LYS A 301 13.80 -7.23 0.07
C LYS A 301 14.71 -8.11 -0.82
N GLY A 302 14.13 -9.21 -1.30
CA GLY A 302 14.80 -10.15 -2.20
C GLY A 302 15.88 -11.03 -1.56
N ARG A 303 16.31 -12.04 -2.30
CA ARG A 303 17.26 -13.07 -1.84
C ARG A 303 18.64 -12.54 -1.44
N THR A 304 19.01 -11.39 -1.95
CA THR A 304 20.32 -10.79 -1.71
C THR A 304 20.35 -9.79 -0.57
N SER A 305 19.22 -9.54 0.09
CA SER A 305 19.14 -8.69 1.29
C SER A 305 19.91 -9.32 2.47
N ARG A 306 20.31 -8.48 3.41
CA ARG A 306 21.15 -8.93 4.55
C ARG A 306 20.45 -10.02 5.37
N MET A 307 19.17 -9.83 5.70
CA MET A 307 18.41 -10.77 6.52
C MET A 307 18.18 -12.09 5.78
N HIS A 308 17.75 -12.04 4.52
CA HIS A 308 17.53 -13.25 3.72
C HIS A 308 18.79 -14.10 3.61
N ARG A 309 19.91 -13.48 3.24
CA ARG A 309 21.20 -14.17 3.13
C ARG A 309 21.66 -14.79 4.45
N ARG A 310 21.47 -14.08 5.56
CA ARG A 310 21.92 -14.57 6.87
C ARG A 310 21.04 -15.68 7.39
N LEU A 311 19.72 -15.46 7.44
CA LEU A 311 18.79 -16.37 8.12
C LEU A 311 18.41 -17.58 7.28
N LEU A 312 18.23 -17.40 5.97
CA LEU A 312 17.68 -18.45 5.09
C LEU A 312 18.73 -19.15 4.24
N GLU A 313 19.76 -18.44 3.76
CA GLU A 313 20.75 -19.06 2.86
C GLU A 313 22.02 -19.52 3.58
N LYS A 314 22.65 -18.66 4.40
CA LYS A 314 23.94 -18.96 5.04
C LYS A 314 23.76 -19.75 6.32
N ASP A 315 23.04 -19.21 7.29
CA ASP A 315 22.91 -19.82 8.62
C ASP A 315 21.83 -20.90 8.63
N LYS A 316 20.84 -20.81 7.73
CA LYS A 316 19.70 -21.76 7.59
C LYS A 316 18.98 -22.03 8.91
N THR A 317 18.83 -20.98 9.72
CA THR A 317 18.25 -21.03 11.06
C THR A 317 16.78 -20.61 11.09
N ALA A 318 16.29 -19.99 10.01
CA ALA A 318 14.89 -19.63 9.85
C ALA A 318 14.21 -20.48 8.76
N ILE A 319 12.94 -20.78 8.95
CA ILE A 319 12.05 -21.41 7.98
C ILE A 319 11.57 -20.36 6.97
N SER A 320 11.18 -19.19 7.50
CA SER A 320 10.69 -18.06 6.68
C SER A 320 10.91 -16.73 7.39
N MET A 321 10.91 -15.68 6.61
CA MET A 321 10.87 -14.31 7.08
C MET A 321 9.94 -13.48 6.20
N SER A 322 9.23 -12.53 6.79
CA SER A 322 8.35 -11.58 6.10
C SER A 322 8.35 -10.24 6.79
N GLY A 323 7.77 -9.23 6.14
CA GLY A 323 7.66 -7.89 6.67
C GLY A 323 8.24 -6.83 5.74
N GLY A 324 8.47 -5.66 6.28
CA GLY A 324 8.95 -4.47 5.59
C GLY A 324 8.37 -3.21 6.20
N ILE A 325 8.41 -2.11 5.46
CA ILE A 325 7.79 -0.85 5.84
C ILE A 325 6.32 -0.88 5.45
N GLU A 326 5.46 -0.62 6.42
CA GLU A 326 4.05 -0.32 6.20
C GLU A 326 3.83 1.17 6.40
N THR A 327 3.39 1.84 5.33
CA THR A 327 3.10 3.27 5.35
C THR A 327 1.61 3.51 5.56
N ARG A 328 1.28 4.45 6.44
CA ARG A 328 -0.07 4.94 6.70
C ARG A 328 -0.08 6.47 6.73
N LYS A 329 -1.24 7.09 6.65
CA LYS A 329 -1.36 8.56 6.59
C LYS A 329 -0.70 9.29 7.76
N GLY A 330 -0.70 8.73 8.94
CA GLY A 330 -0.15 9.42 10.13
C GLY A 330 1.11 8.80 10.69
N GLN A 331 1.42 7.56 10.34
CA GLN A 331 2.53 6.81 10.94
C GLN A 331 2.99 5.70 10.01
N SER A 332 4.29 5.58 9.81
CA SER A 332 4.88 4.39 9.19
C SER A 332 5.53 3.50 10.26
N VAL A 333 5.62 2.23 9.97
CA VAL A 333 6.29 1.26 10.83
C VAL A 333 7.16 0.32 10.01
N PHE A 334 8.27 -0.12 10.58
CA PHE A 334 8.99 -1.28 10.07
C PHE A 334 8.58 -2.49 10.88
N LYS A 335 8.15 -3.53 10.21
CA LYS A 335 7.75 -4.81 10.82
C LYS A 335 8.59 -5.95 10.25
N MET A 336 8.92 -6.92 11.10
CA MET A 336 9.58 -8.14 10.69
C MET A 336 9.00 -9.31 11.48
N PHE A 337 8.66 -10.38 10.77
CA PHE A 337 8.27 -11.67 11.32
C PHE A 337 9.25 -12.73 10.86
N VAL A 338 9.76 -13.55 11.79
CA VAL A 338 10.71 -14.63 11.51
C VAL A 338 10.22 -15.90 12.18
N ARG A 339 10.07 -16.98 11.41
CA ARG A 339 9.83 -18.33 11.92
C ARG A 339 11.16 -19.08 11.99
N ALA A 340 11.47 -19.63 13.15
CA ALA A 340 12.71 -20.36 13.38
C ALA A 340 12.51 -21.88 13.29
N ASN A 341 13.58 -22.62 13.10
CA ASN A 341 13.53 -24.09 13.07
C ASN A 341 13.22 -24.68 14.46
N ASN A 342 13.74 -24.06 15.53
CA ASN A 342 13.53 -24.46 16.93
C ASN A 342 13.86 -23.28 17.88
N GLU A 343 13.70 -23.45 19.18
CA GLU A 343 13.91 -22.38 20.17
C GLU A 343 15.37 -21.86 20.17
N ILE A 344 16.36 -22.72 20.05
CA ILE A 344 17.78 -22.32 20.02
C ILE A 344 18.06 -21.44 18.79
N THR A 345 17.50 -21.84 17.62
CA THR A 345 17.66 -21.06 16.40
C THR A 345 16.85 -19.78 16.45
N ASN A 346 15.73 -19.74 17.18
CA ASN A 346 14.93 -18.54 17.39
C ASN A 346 15.76 -17.46 18.10
N GLU A 347 16.42 -17.77 19.22
CA GLU A 347 17.29 -16.84 19.92
C GLU A 347 18.50 -16.41 19.08
N ARG A 348 19.08 -17.35 18.30
CA ARG A 348 20.15 -17.04 17.37
C ARG A 348 19.72 -16.06 16.29
N ASN A 349 18.53 -16.27 15.72
CA ASN A 349 17.94 -15.38 14.70
C ASN A 349 17.70 -13.98 15.24
N GLN A 350 17.16 -13.86 16.46
CA GLN A 350 16.99 -12.57 17.14
C GLN A 350 18.31 -11.79 17.23
N ARG A 351 19.36 -12.44 17.74
CA ARG A 351 20.69 -11.84 17.84
C ARG A 351 21.25 -11.47 16.46
N THR A 352 21.05 -12.32 15.46
CA THR A 352 21.51 -12.07 14.09
C THR A 352 20.80 -10.85 13.48
N VAL A 353 19.47 -10.75 13.63
CA VAL A 353 18.68 -9.62 13.12
C VAL A 353 19.14 -8.31 13.75
N LEU A 354 19.24 -8.26 15.08
CA LEU A 354 19.71 -7.05 15.80
C LEU A 354 21.15 -6.69 15.43
N ALA A 355 22.02 -7.68 15.22
CA ALA A 355 23.38 -7.45 14.78
C ALA A 355 23.46 -6.87 13.36
N GLU A 356 22.64 -7.35 12.41
CA GLU A 356 22.59 -6.80 11.04
C GLU A 356 22.00 -5.39 11.01
N ILE A 357 20.97 -5.11 11.84
CA ILE A 357 20.47 -3.74 12.04
C ILE A 357 21.56 -2.85 12.62
N ASN A 358 22.31 -3.33 13.61
CA ASN A 358 23.39 -2.53 14.20
C ASN A 358 24.54 -2.28 13.20
N LYS A 359 24.87 -3.25 12.36
CA LYS A 359 25.87 -3.05 11.30
C LYS A 359 25.51 -1.95 10.32
N ILE A 360 24.23 -1.83 9.93
CA ILE A 360 23.83 -0.76 9.00
C ILE A 360 23.86 0.62 9.65
N LYS A 361 23.82 0.67 11.00
CA LYS A 361 23.97 1.90 11.79
C LYS A 361 25.43 2.33 11.94
N THR A 362 26.33 1.37 12.17
CA THR A 362 27.74 1.64 12.53
C THR A 362 28.67 1.58 11.33
N ASN A 363 28.37 0.75 10.34
CA ASN A 363 29.15 0.58 9.14
C ASN A 363 28.33 1.02 7.94
N PHE A 364 28.85 1.92 7.14
CA PHE A 364 28.16 2.33 5.91
C PHE A 364 27.90 1.12 5.01
N ILE A 365 26.74 1.13 4.37
CA ILE A 365 26.46 0.24 3.25
C ILE A 365 27.50 0.51 2.14
N THR A 366 28.08 -0.53 1.55
CA THR A 366 29.06 -0.35 0.47
C THR A 366 28.41 0.23 -0.78
N GLU A 367 29.18 0.92 -1.61
CA GLU A 367 28.68 1.48 -2.87
C GLU A 367 28.04 0.41 -3.78
N ASP A 368 28.63 -0.78 -3.84
CA ASP A 368 28.09 -1.91 -4.62
C ASP A 368 26.78 -2.42 -4.05
N GLU A 369 26.65 -2.52 -2.73
CA GLU A 369 25.42 -2.93 -2.06
C GLU A 369 24.32 -1.86 -2.25
N LEU A 370 24.66 -0.59 -2.12
CA LEU A 370 23.73 0.53 -2.33
C LEU A 370 23.23 0.57 -3.78
N ARG A 371 24.16 0.48 -4.75
CA ARG A 371 23.81 0.46 -6.18
C ARG A 371 22.88 -0.71 -6.52
N LYS A 372 23.18 -1.91 -6.02
CA LYS A 372 22.34 -3.08 -6.19
C LYS A 372 20.96 -2.90 -5.56
N THR A 373 20.91 -2.35 -4.36
CA THR A 373 19.67 -2.07 -3.63
C THR A 373 18.78 -1.11 -4.41
N LYS A 374 19.35 0.00 -4.91
CA LYS A 374 18.65 0.97 -5.74
C LYS A 374 18.13 0.35 -7.05
N ASN A 375 18.92 -0.52 -7.70
CA ASN A 375 18.50 -1.21 -8.91
C ASN A 375 17.32 -2.18 -8.65
N MET A 376 17.31 -2.86 -7.50
CA MET A 376 16.17 -3.68 -7.09
C MET A 376 14.94 -2.83 -6.83
N PHE A 377 15.09 -1.72 -6.09
CA PHE A 377 14.02 -0.77 -5.85
C PHE A 377 13.46 -0.24 -7.17
N LYS A 378 14.32 0.28 -8.05
CA LYS A 378 13.93 0.79 -9.37
C LYS A 378 13.15 -0.25 -10.19
N LYS A 379 13.60 -1.49 -10.21
CA LYS A 379 12.89 -2.59 -10.89
C LYS A 379 11.48 -2.78 -10.31
N ASP A 380 11.34 -2.83 -8.99
CA ASP A 380 10.05 -3.05 -8.33
C ASP A 380 9.16 -1.81 -8.43
N TYR A 381 9.74 -0.62 -8.49
CA TYR A 381 9.02 0.63 -8.77
C TYR A 381 8.37 0.58 -10.16
N PHE A 382 9.11 0.19 -11.20
CA PHE A 382 8.56 0.08 -12.56
C PHE A 382 7.57 -1.06 -12.77
N LYS A 383 7.57 -2.08 -11.92
CA LYS A 383 6.53 -3.11 -11.95
C LYS A 383 5.13 -2.57 -11.71
N ARG A 384 5.00 -1.44 -10.99
CA ARG A 384 3.74 -0.74 -10.74
C ARG A 384 3.06 -0.20 -12.01
N PHE A 385 3.74 -0.29 -13.16
CA PHE A 385 3.23 0.16 -14.46
C PHE A 385 3.15 -0.95 -15.49
N THR A 386 3.35 -2.20 -15.09
CA THR A 386 3.47 -3.33 -16.03
C THR A 386 2.15 -3.67 -16.72
N THR A 387 1.05 -3.54 -15.98
CA THR A 387 -0.30 -3.77 -16.52
C THR A 387 -1.15 -2.51 -16.39
N ASN A 388 -2.24 -2.42 -17.17
CA ASN A 388 -3.20 -1.33 -17.05
C ASN A 388 -3.82 -1.27 -15.66
N LEU A 389 -4.02 -2.42 -15.01
CA LEU A 389 -4.53 -2.47 -13.63
C LEU A 389 -3.52 -1.92 -12.64
N ASP A 390 -2.25 -2.37 -12.69
CA ASP A 390 -1.20 -1.88 -11.80
C ASP A 390 -1.03 -0.37 -11.93
N LYS A 391 -1.01 0.13 -13.18
CA LYS A 391 -0.94 1.56 -13.50
C LYS A 391 -2.13 2.33 -12.95
N ALA A 392 -3.35 1.80 -13.11
CA ALA A 392 -4.56 2.44 -12.59
C ALA A 392 -4.57 2.52 -11.06
N ILE A 393 -4.18 1.44 -10.37
CA ILE A 393 -4.06 1.43 -8.91
C ILE A 393 -3.00 2.44 -8.47
N PHE A 394 -1.83 2.44 -9.09
CA PHE A 394 -0.75 3.39 -8.78
C PHE A 394 -1.21 4.85 -8.91
N LEU A 395 -1.80 5.23 -10.04
CA LEU A 395 -2.30 6.59 -10.27
C LEU A 395 -3.38 6.99 -9.26
N THR A 396 -4.25 6.05 -8.91
CA THR A 396 -5.27 6.25 -7.87
C THR A 396 -4.63 6.56 -6.52
N GLU A 397 -3.64 5.75 -6.11
CA GLU A 397 -2.93 5.94 -4.85
C GLU A 397 -2.15 7.25 -4.81
N GLU A 398 -1.43 7.60 -5.88
CA GLU A 398 -0.72 8.89 -5.98
C GLU A 398 -1.67 10.08 -5.83
N LEU A 399 -2.82 10.02 -6.51
CA LEU A 399 -3.82 11.08 -6.41
C LEU A 399 -4.39 11.20 -4.99
N MET A 400 -4.71 10.07 -4.34
CA MET A 400 -5.28 10.06 -3.00
C MET A 400 -4.28 10.47 -1.93
N ASP A 401 -3.03 10.05 -2.06
CA ASP A 401 -2.01 10.25 -1.03
C ASP A 401 -1.29 11.60 -1.18
N LYS A 402 -1.11 12.10 -2.42
CA LYS A 402 -0.33 13.31 -2.72
C LYS A 402 -1.12 14.44 -3.37
N GLY A 403 -2.37 14.18 -3.75
CA GLY A 403 -3.24 15.17 -4.37
C GLY A 403 -3.00 15.42 -5.86
N SER A 404 -2.02 14.78 -6.51
CA SER A 404 -1.74 14.89 -7.94
C SER A 404 -1.06 13.63 -8.48
N VAL A 405 -1.21 13.35 -9.77
CA VAL A 405 -0.60 12.21 -10.47
C VAL A 405 0.76 12.52 -11.09
N THR A 406 1.28 13.74 -10.96
CA THR A 406 2.49 14.20 -11.65
C THR A 406 3.80 13.98 -10.88
N PHE A 407 3.74 13.59 -9.61
CA PHE A 407 4.91 13.53 -8.72
C PHE A 407 5.80 12.30 -8.85
N TRP A 408 5.39 11.28 -9.59
CA TRP A 408 6.07 9.98 -9.53
C TRP A 408 7.52 9.99 -10.06
N GLN A 409 7.87 10.88 -11.01
CA GLN A 409 9.25 11.00 -11.52
C GLN A 409 10.18 11.61 -10.48
N ASP A 410 9.78 12.75 -9.92
CA ASP A 410 10.53 13.42 -8.86
C ASP A 410 10.71 12.50 -7.66
N GLU A 411 9.69 11.68 -7.37
CA GLU A 411 9.76 10.69 -6.29
C GLU A 411 10.81 9.62 -6.54
N LEU A 412 10.85 9.05 -7.75
CA LEU A 412 11.86 8.06 -8.11
C LEU A 412 13.27 8.63 -7.99
N ASP A 413 13.48 9.85 -8.45
CA ASP A 413 14.78 10.52 -8.36
C ASP A 413 15.22 10.72 -6.90
N ARG A 414 14.29 11.04 -5.99
CA ARG A 414 14.58 11.12 -4.54
C ARG A 414 15.04 9.80 -3.96
N TYR A 415 14.43 8.67 -4.35
CA TYR A 415 14.91 7.35 -3.95
C TYR A 415 16.31 7.05 -4.51
N LEU A 416 16.53 7.41 -5.77
CA LEU A 416 17.83 7.16 -6.44
C LEU A 416 18.94 8.10 -5.95
N ALA A 417 18.61 9.26 -5.40
CA ALA A 417 19.56 10.20 -4.81
C ALA A 417 20.07 9.77 -3.41
N VAL A 418 19.40 8.84 -2.73
CA VAL A 418 19.78 8.37 -1.38
C VAL A 418 21.24 7.93 -1.34
N THR A 419 22.00 8.41 -0.35
CA THR A 419 23.41 8.09 -0.13
C THR A 419 23.60 7.05 0.98
N HIS A 420 24.80 6.49 1.09
CA HIS A 420 25.16 5.62 2.21
C HIS A 420 25.08 6.34 3.57
N TYR A 421 25.32 7.66 3.60
CA TYR A 421 25.15 8.49 4.79
C TYR A 421 23.69 8.58 5.23
N ASP A 422 22.77 8.74 4.27
CA ASP A 422 21.34 8.81 4.54
C ASP A 422 20.83 7.49 5.12
N VAL A 423 21.26 6.36 4.58
CA VAL A 423 20.92 5.03 5.09
C VAL A 423 21.38 4.88 6.55
N SER A 424 22.63 5.25 6.87
CA SER A 424 23.14 5.19 8.24
C SER A 424 22.41 6.18 9.16
N ARG A 425 22.14 7.39 8.69
CA ARG A 425 21.44 8.44 9.45
C ARG A 425 20.05 7.97 9.88
N VAL A 426 19.23 7.47 8.94
CA VAL A 426 17.88 7.00 9.27
C VAL A 426 17.90 5.73 10.11
N ALA A 427 18.86 4.82 9.88
CA ALA A 427 19.00 3.63 10.70
C ALA A 427 19.30 4.00 12.16
N ASN A 428 20.18 4.97 12.40
CA ASN A 428 20.47 5.49 13.75
C ASN A 428 19.29 6.25 14.37
N LYS A 429 18.51 6.96 13.56
CA LYS A 429 17.37 7.74 14.04
C LYS A 429 16.20 6.87 14.46
N TYR A 430 15.89 5.79 13.72
CA TYR A 430 14.64 5.02 13.88
C TYR A 430 14.83 3.62 14.48
N PHE A 431 15.90 2.90 14.19
CA PHE A 431 16.12 1.56 14.75
C PHE A 431 16.81 1.63 16.12
N LYS A 432 16.10 2.21 17.10
CA LYS A 432 16.59 2.39 18.47
C LYS A 432 16.20 1.21 19.36
N GLU A 433 16.48 1.35 20.67
CA GLU A 433 16.04 0.39 21.68
C GLU A 433 14.52 0.43 21.89
N ASP A 434 13.89 1.58 21.68
CA ASP A 434 12.43 1.74 21.70
C ASP A 434 11.82 1.01 20.50
N ARG A 435 11.42 -0.24 20.76
CA ARG A 435 10.84 -1.17 19.78
C ARG A 435 9.80 -2.05 20.44
N VAL A 436 8.97 -2.69 19.63
CA VAL A 436 8.16 -3.83 20.06
C VAL A 436 8.84 -5.11 19.60
N PHE A 437 9.08 -6.00 20.54
CA PHE A 437 9.61 -7.32 20.29
C PHE A 437 8.71 -8.37 20.96
N ILE A 438 8.20 -9.33 20.19
CA ILE A 438 7.40 -10.43 20.73
C ILE A 438 8.05 -11.77 20.32
N LYS A 439 8.54 -12.51 21.30
CA LYS A 439 8.99 -13.89 21.13
C LYS A 439 7.76 -14.82 21.23
N ILE A 440 7.64 -15.75 20.32
CA ILE A 440 6.61 -16.79 20.34
C ILE A 440 7.29 -18.12 20.60
N GLU A 441 6.89 -18.77 21.69
CA GLU A 441 7.33 -20.10 22.11
C GLU A 441 6.20 -21.10 21.81
N THR A 442 6.59 -22.31 21.38
CA THR A 442 5.64 -23.36 20.99
C THR A 442 5.07 -24.15 22.16
N LYS A 443 5.69 -24.07 23.36
CA LYS A 443 5.24 -24.71 24.61
C LYS A 443 5.77 -24.03 25.86
#